data_ba742c7f8dda5e76c0f3a6a83912b36e
#
_entry.id   ba742c7f8dda5e76c0f3a6a83912b36e
#
_cell.length_a   1.000
_cell.length_b   1.000
_cell.length_c   1.000
_cell.angle_alpha   90.00
_cell.angle_beta   90.00
_cell.angle_gamma   90.00
#
_symmetry.space_group_name_H-M   'P 1'
#
loop_
_entity.id
_entity.type
_entity.pdbx_description
1 polymer ?
#
loop_
_entity_poly.entity_id
_entity_poly.type
_entity_poly.pdbx_seq_one_letter_code
_entity_poly.pdbx_strand_id
1 'polypeptide(L)'
;MSYSAVHIDDIEPSGPGGAVRFVRRELGVEAFGINRFDLPPGREGREHDEAGTGQEEVAVVIRGDGHWRVDGELVAVREGSFIRFDPGTTRCPVAGPDGLAFVSVGAPPGAYAPHGPF
;
A
#
# COMPACT_ATOMS: atom_id res chain seq x y z
N MET A 1 -9.86 24.61 -7.56
CA MET A 1 -10.09 23.99 -6.22
C MET A 1 -8.76 23.85 -5.54
N SER A 2 -8.68 24.22 -4.28
CA SER A 2 -7.44 24.12 -3.51
C SER A 2 -7.31 22.80 -2.75
N TYR A 3 -8.34 21.99 -2.71
CA TYR A 3 -8.29 20.67 -2.05
C TYR A 3 -9.33 19.72 -2.64
N SER A 4 -9.15 18.43 -2.32
CA SER A 4 -10.12 17.39 -2.58
C SER A 4 -10.22 16.48 -1.35
N ALA A 5 -11.36 15.86 -1.15
CA ALA A 5 -11.58 14.94 -0.03
C ALA A 5 -12.50 13.81 -0.46
N VAL A 6 -12.25 12.62 0.06
CA VAL A 6 -13.07 11.44 -0.21
C VAL A 6 -13.07 10.54 1.02
N HIS A 7 -14.18 9.87 1.30
CA HIS A 7 -14.24 8.82 2.30
C HIS A 7 -14.07 7.47 1.61
N ILE A 8 -13.40 6.54 2.27
CA ILE A 8 -13.10 5.23 1.70
C ILE A 8 -14.37 4.46 1.27
N ASP A 9 -15.46 4.65 2.01
CA ASP A 9 -16.73 3.98 1.69
C ASP A 9 -17.36 4.47 0.38
N ASP A 10 -16.92 5.61 -0.12
CA ASP A 10 -17.40 6.20 -1.37
C ASP A 10 -16.53 5.82 -2.58
N ILE A 11 -15.50 5.02 -2.37
CA ILE A 11 -14.64 4.54 -3.45
C ILE A 11 -15.02 3.11 -3.79
N GLU A 12 -15.37 2.87 -5.04
CA GLU A 12 -15.74 1.53 -5.52
C GLU A 12 -14.55 0.57 -5.41
N PRO A 13 -14.76 -0.62 -4.82
CA PRO A 13 -13.73 -1.65 -4.83
C PRO A 13 -13.41 -2.11 -6.24
N SER A 14 -12.15 -2.41 -6.51
CA SER A 14 -11.66 -2.86 -7.81
C SER A 14 -10.67 -4.01 -7.64
N GLY A 15 -10.26 -4.59 -8.77
CA GLY A 15 -9.30 -5.69 -8.78
C GLY A 15 -9.89 -7.02 -8.33
N PRO A 16 -9.08 -8.08 -8.31
CA PRO A 16 -9.53 -9.41 -7.91
C PRO A 16 -10.10 -9.39 -6.49
N GLY A 17 -11.35 -9.88 -6.36
CA GLY A 17 -12.05 -9.91 -5.08
C GLY A 17 -12.38 -8.53 -4.49
N GLY A 18 -12.29 -7.46 -5.27
CA GLY A 18 -12.55 -6.11 -4.77
C GLY A 18 -11.52 -5.62 -3.76
N ALA A 19 -10.27 -6.09 -3.85
CA ALA A 19 -9.27 -5.87 -2.82
C ALA A 19 -8.68 -4.47 -2.82
N VAL A 20 -8.79 -3.70 -3.90
CA VAL A 20 -8.16 -2.38 -4.00
C VAL A 20 -9.18 -1.26 -4.16
N ARG A 21 -8.91 -0.14 -3.50
CA ARG A 21 -9.62 1.12 -3.72
C ARG A 21 -8.61 2.17 -4.15
N PHE A 22 -8.85 2.78 -5.31
CA PHE A 22 -7.92 3.71 -5.97
C PHE A 22 -8.06 5.12 -5.40
N VAL A 23 -7.45 5.35 -4.24
CA VAL A 23 -7.53 6.64 -3.52
C VAL A 23 -6.89 7.77 -4.32
N ARG A 24 -5.71 7.52 -4.92
CA ARG A 24 -5.03 8.52 -5.76
C ARG A 24 -5.96 9.06 -6.85
N ARG A 25 -6.64 8.15 -7.52
CA ARG A 25 -7.53 8.50 -8.64
C ARG A 25 -8.65 9.40 -8.17
N GLU A 26 -9.31 9.04 -7.07
CA GLU A 26 -10.44 9.81 -6.54
C GLU A 26 -10.03 11.18 -6.01
N LEU A 27 -8.84 11.27 -5.38
CA LEU A 27 -8.33 12.54 -4.88
C LEU A 27 -7.69 13.41 -5.96
N GLY A 28 -7.24 12.80 -7.07
CA GLY A 28 -6.51 13.52 -8.11
C GLY A 28 -5.07 13.85 -7.73
N VAL A 29 -4.43 13.02 -6.89
CA VAL A 29 -3.04 13.25 -6.48
C VAL A 29 -2.10 13.01 -7.66
N GLU A 30 -1.18 13.93 -7.88
CA GLU A 30 -0.19 13.83 -8.96
C GLU A 30 1.22 13.52 -8.45
N ALA A 31 1.52 13.83 -7.18
CA ALA A 31 2.87 13.75 -6.65
C ALA A 31 3.29 12.35 -6.21
N PHE A 32 2.33 11.49 -5.88
CA PHE A 32 2.61 10.12 -5.41
C PHE A 32 1.40 9.22 -5.63
N GLY A 33 1.64 7.91 -5.61
CA GLY A 33 0.55 6.92 -5.58
C GLY A 33 0.07 6.72 -4.17
N ILE A 34 -1.23 6.52 -3.98
CA ILE A 34 -1.81 6.13 -2.72
C ILE A 34 -3.07 5.31 -2.98
N ASN A 35 -3.11 4.10 -2.43
CA ASN A 35 -4.26 3.21 -2.57
C ASN A 35 -4.49 2.44 -1.28
N ARG A 36 -5.72 2.02 -1.08
CA ARG A 36 -6.10 1.16 0.04
C ARG A 36 -6.34 -0.26 -0.44
N PHE A 37 -5.83 -1.21 0.32
CA PHE A 37 -6.01 -2.64 0.07
C PHE A 37 -6.70 -3.29 1.27
N ASP A 38 -7.65 -4.17 0.98
CA ASP A 38 -8.36 -4.95 1.99
C ASP A 38 -8.30 -6.42 1.57
N LEU A 39 -7.51 -7.21 2.29
CA LEU A 39 -7.38 -8.64 2.05
C LEU A 39 -8.20 -9.41 3.09
N PRO A 40 -9.16 -10.25 2.66
CA PRO A 40 -9.90 -11.08 3.59
C PRO A 40 -9.00 -12.08 4.32
N PRO A 41 -9.48 -12.70 5.43
CA PRO A 41 -8.69 -13.64 6.19
C PRO A 41 -8.01 -14.70 5.32
N GLY A 42 -6.70 -14.89 5.52
CA GLY A 42 -5.90 -15.89 4.82
C GLY A 42 -5.59 -15.59 3.36
N ARG A 43 -6.11 -14.50 2.80
CA ARG A 43 -5.90 -14.17 1.39
C ARG A 43 -4.49 -13.69 1.13
N GLU A 44 -3.89 -14.19 0.06
CA GLU A 44 -2.66 -13.68 -0.51
C GLU A 44 -2.97 -12.57 -1.51
N GLY A 45 -2.24 -11.47 -1.45
CA GLY A 45 -2.33 -10.42 -2.45
C GLY A 45 -1.42 -10.71 -3.65
N ARG A 46 -1.19 -9.69 -4.46
CA ARG A 46 -0.34 -9.82 -5.64
C ARG A 46 1.14 -9.74 -5.28
N GLU A 47 1.92 -10.72 -5.74
CA GLU A 47 3.36 -10.65 -5.67
C GLU A 47 3.87 -9.77 -6.80
N HIS A 48 4.68 -8.76 -6.48
CA HIS A 48 5.19 -7.84 -7.49
C HIS A 48 6.42 -7.08 -6.98
N ASP A 49 7.09 -6.42 -7.90
CA ASP A 49 8.06 -5.36 -7.63
C ASP A 49 7.66 -4.10 -8.39
N GLU A 50 8.38 -3.02 -8.17
CA GLU A 50 8.16 -1.75 -8.84
C GLU A 50 9.38 -1.33 -9.67
N ALA A 51 10.19 -2.29 -10.12
CA ALA A 51 11.37 -1.99 -10.94
C ALA A 51 10.98 -1.24 -12.23
N GLY A 52 9.83 -1.59 -12.82
CA GLY A 52 9.35 -0.94 -14.04
C GLY A 52 8.91 0.50 -13.85
N THR A 53 8.43 0.87 -12.67
CA THR A 53 7.99 2.24 -12.36
C THR A 53 9.05 3.04 -11.62
N GLY A 54 10.02 2.36 -11.00
CA GLY A 54 11.04 2.97 -10.17
C GLY A 54 10.52 3.51 -8.85
N GLN A 55 9.35 3.08 -8.41
CA GLN A 55 8.74 3.61 -7.19
C GLN A 55 9.25 2.90 -5.94
N GLU A 56 9.61 3.72 -4.95
CA GLU A 56 9.75 3.28 -3.56
C GLU A 56 8.37 3.31 -2.93
N GLU A 57 8.02 2.30 -2.15
CA GLU A 57 6.70 2.22 -1.53
C GLU A 57 6.78 1.99 -0.03
N VAL A 58 5.79 2.54 0.67
CA VAL A 58 5.55 2.25 2.09
C VAL A 58 4.13 1.73 2.22
N ALA A 59 3.96 0.60 2.91
CA ALA A 59 2.64 0.14 3.33
C ALA A 59 2.45 0.44 4.81
N VAL A 60 1.27 0.95 5.16
CA VAL A 60 0.87 1.23 6.54
C VAL A 60 -0.30 0.33 6.87
N VAL A 61 -0.12 -0.57 7.83
CA VAL A 61 -1.21 -1.48 8.25
C VAL A 61 -2.17 -0.72 9.15
N ILE A 62 -3.43 -0.62 8.71
CA ILE A 62 -4.46 0.12 9.43
C ILE A 62 -5.46 -0.78 10.15
N ARG A 63 -5.50 -2.08 9.83
CA ARG A 63 -6.37 -3.05 10.50
C ARG A 63 -5.86 -4.47 10.27
N GLY A 64 -6.05 -5.34 11.25
CA GLY A 64 -5.72 -6.75 11.15
C GLY A 64 -4.23 -7.02 11.29
N ASP A 65 -3.83 -8.18 10.81
CA ASP A 65 -2.44 -8.63 10.85
C ASP A 65 -2.15 -9.59 9.70
N GLY A 66 -0.89 -9.96 9.58
CA GLY A 66 -0.43 -10.88 8.55
C GLY A 66 1.07 -10.80 8.41
N HIS A 67 1.53 -10.96 7.19
CA HIS A 67 2.94 -10.81 6.88
C HIS A 67 3.12 -10.41 5.42
N TRP A 68 4.30 -9.91 5.10
CA TRP A 68 4.77 -9.81 3.72
C TRP A 68 5.84 -10.86 3.48
N ARG A 69 5.75 -11.55 2.33
CA ARG A 69 6.93 -12.23 1.80
C ARG A 69 7.75 -11.19 1.06
N VAL A 70 8.99 -11.01 1.46
CA VAL A 70 9.90 -10.01 0.91
C VAL A 70 11.18 -10.72 0.49
N ASP A 71 11.37 -10.91 -0.81
CA ASP A 71 12.51 -11.66 -1.36
C ASP A 71 12.72 -13.02 -0.65
N GLY A 72 11.61 -13.71 -0.36
CA GLY A 72 11.64 -15.01 0.31
C GLY A 72 11.63 -14.97 1.84
N GLU A 73 11.79 -13.82 2.46
CA GLU A 73 11.68 -13.67 3.91
C GLU A 73 10.23 -13.35 4.30
N LEU A 74 9.82 -13.82 5.49
CA LEU A 74 8.51 -13.50 6.05
C LEU A 74 8.67 -12.37 7.07
N VAL A 75 7.99 -11.26 6.84
CA VAL A 75 8.02 -10.10 7.71
C VAL A 75 6.64 -9.94 8.33
N ALA A 76 6.50 -10.26 9.61
CA ALA A 76 5.23 -10.15 10.33
C ALA A 76 4.84 -8.68 10.50
N VAL A 77 3.55 -8.40 10.32
CA VAL A 77 2.98 -7.06 10.48
C VAL A 77 1.67 -7.12 11.20
N ARG A 78 1.29 -6.01 11.83
CA ARG A 78 0.01 -5.83 12.52
C ARG A 78 -0.42 -4.38 12.44
N GLU A 79 -1.60 -4.07 12.93
CA GLU A 79 -2.07 -2.69 12.97
C GLU A 79 -1.00 -1.76 13.54
N GLY A 80 -0.69 -0.69 12.80
CA GLY A 80 0.35 0.26 13.17
C GLY A 80 1.72 -0.05 12.59
N SER A 81 1.92 -1.19 11.92
CA SER A 81 3.18 -1.50 11.25
C SER A 81 3.37 -0.65 10.00
N PHE A 82 4.60 -0.21 9.78
CA PHE A 82 5.04 0.45 8.55
C PHE A 82 6.12 -0.42 7.93
N ILE A 83 6.02 -0.68 6.64
CA ILE A 83 7.03 -1.44 5.93
C ILE A 83 7.38 -0.74 4.62
N ARG A 84 8.68 -0.56 4.36
CA ARG A 84 9.20 0.12 3.16
C ARG A 84 9.82 -0.90 2.21
N PHE A 85 9.58 -0.70 0.93
CA PHE A 85 10.15 -1.53 -0.13
C PHE A 85 10.91 -0.67 -1.13
N ASP A 86 12.14 -1.09 -1.45
CA ASP A 86 12.86 -0.55 -2.59
C ASP A 86 12.15 -0.94 -3.89
N PRO A 87 12.31 -0.18 -4.98
CA PRO A 87 11.62 -0.47 -6.24
C PRO A 87 11.82 -1.91 -6.75
N GLY A 88 13.04 -2.45 -6.64
CA GLY A 88 13.35 -3.78 -7.14
C GLY A 88 13.04 -4.93 -6.20
N THR A 89 12.55 -4.65 -5.01
CA THR A 89 12.23 -5.69 -4.02
C THR A 89 10.93 -6.39 -4.37
N THR A 90 10.96 -7.71 -4.51
CA THR A 90 9.75 -8.51 -4.73
C THR A 90 9.04 -8.70 -3.40
N ARG A 91 7.75 -8.37 -3.37
CA ARG A 91 6.95 -8.43 -2.14
C ARG A 91 5.54 -8.93 -2.44
N CYS A 92 4.95 -9.59 -1.44
CA CYS A 92 3.59 -10.10 -1.50
C CYS A 92 2.95 -10.05 -0.11
N PRO A 93 1.84 -9.32 0.05
CA PRO A 93 1.13 -9.31 1.33
C PRO A 93 0.30 -10.58 1.50
N VAL A 94 0.24 -11.09 2.72
CA VAL A 94 -0.57 -12.26 3.08
C VAL A 94 -1.34 -11.92 4.36
N ALA A 95 -2.67 -11.96 4.28
CA ALA A 95 -3.51 -11.68 5.43
C ALA A 95 -3.50 -12.82 6.43
N GLY A 96 -3.49 -12.48 7.70
CA GLY A 96 -3.69 -13.40 8.81
C GLY A 96 -5.16 -13.77 9.00
N PRO A 97 -5.50 -14.47 10.11
CA PRO A 97 -6.86 -14.97 10.35
C PRO A 97 -7.93 -13.88 10.44
N ASP A 98 -7.55 -12.65 10.77
CA ASP A 98 -8.48 -11.53 10.91
C ASP A 98 -8.51 -10.60 9.70
N GLY A 99 -7.84 -10.98 8.63
CA GLY A 99 -7.69 -10.11 7.47
C GLY A 99 -6.57 -9.10 7.63
N LEU A 100 -6.32 -8.34 6.59
CA LEU A 100 -5.25 -7.32 6.56
C LEU A 100 -5.70 -6.16 5.70
N ALA A 101 -5.78 -4.97 6.30
CA ALA A 101 -6.04 -3.74 5.57
C ALA A 101 -4.84 -2.81 5.69
N PHE A 102 -4.40 -2.27 4.57
CA PHE A 102 -3.26 -1.37 4.55
C PHE A 102 -3.40 -0.30 3.46
N VAL A 103 -2.70 0.81 3.68
CA VAL A 103 -2.56 1.88 2.69
C VAL A 103 -1.15 1.81 2.14
N SER A 104 -1.02 1.82 0.82
CA SER A 104 0.27 1.84 0.12
C SER A 104 0.50 3.23 -0.47
N VAL A 105 1.67 3.80 -0.22
CA VAL A 105 2.09 5.11 -0.74
C VAL A 105 3.38 4.92 -1.51
N GLY A 106 3.44 5.45 -2.72
CA GLY A 106 4.64 5.28 -3.55
C GLY A 106 4.97 6.49 -4.40
N ALA A 107 6.28 6.69 -4.59
CA ALA A 107 6.83 7.71 -5.48
C ALA A 107 8.28 7.34 -5.81
N PRO A 108 8.85 7.85 -6.90
CA PRO A 108 10.26 7.62 -7.18
C PRO A 108 11.15 8.21 -6.09
N PRO A 109 12.26 7.54 -5.70
CA PRO A 109 13.23 8.12 -4.79
C PRO A 109 13.70 9.48 -5.27
N GLY A 110 13.83 10.44 -4.35
CA GLY A 110 14.22 11.82 -4.68
C GLY A 110 13.06 12.72 -5.04
N ALA A 111 11.84 12.21 -5.16
CA ALA A 111 10.66 13.04 -5.42
C ALA A 111 10.33 13.96 -4.24
N TYR A 112 10.69 13.55 -3.04
CA TYR A 112 10.47 14.33 -1.83
C TYR A 112 11.74 15.07 -1.42
N ALA A 113 11.61 16.38 -1.16
CA ALA A 113 12.69 17.19 -0.62
C ALA A 113 12.43 17.38 0.88
N PRO A 114 13.25 16.77 1.76
CA PRO A 114 13.06 16.93 3.21
C PRO A 114 13.17 18.39 3.64
N HIS A 115 12.34 18.80 4.59
CA HIS A 115 12.31 20.15 5.14
C HIS A 115 12.40 20.04 6.67
N GLY A 116 13.51 20.46 7.26
CA GLY A 116 13.79 20.24 8.67
C GLY A 116 13.94 18.75 8.98
N PRO A 117 13.37 18.26 10.10
CA PRO A 117 13.47 16.85 10.47
C PRO A 117 12.52 15.94 9.67
N PHE A 118 11.70 16.52 8.82
CA PHE A 118 10.70 15.77 8.06
C PHE A 118 11.22 15.40 6.68
#